data_4ac3a336eb3b3c5f638fe32bc4eeb0a0
#
_entry.id   4ac3a336eb3b3c5f638fe32bc4eeb0a0
#
_cell.length_a   1.000
_cell.length_b   1.000
_cell.length_c   1.000
_cell.angle_alpha   90.00
_cell.angle_beta   90.00
_cell.angle_gamma   90.00
#
_symmetry.space_group_name_H-M   'P 1'
#
loop_
_entity.id
_entity.type
_entity.pdbx_description
1 polymer ?
#
loop_
_entity_poly.entity_id
_entity_poly.type
_entity_poly.pdbx_seq_one_letter_code
_entity_poly.pdbx_strand_id
1 'polypeptide(L)'
;MNVHRPAATAAPVGPANFAQESLNCIRCGFCLPTCPTYIETGKESASPRGRIALVKAAADGLLPLTDIQEQLDLCLGCLNCVTVCPAGVQYGHLLEDAREALAETRPRTWLEKAAFDWVLPRPGMMRLMGALLWFYQASGLRALAHKTGLIKVLPPHLAEMDRVLPRVPPPWRRRHPRVTPAAGEDAGDRGPRVAFFTGCVMDVLFWEANRDSIQL
;
A
#
# COMPACT_ATOMS: atom_id res chain seq x y z
N MET A 1 -3.49 -30.27 34.34
CA MET A 1 -2.79 -29.72 33.17
C MET A 1 -2.34 -28.30 33.52
N ASN A 2 -1.06 -28.14 33.91
CA ASN A 2 -0.49 -26.83 34.23
C ASN A 2 -0.16 -26.13 32.90
N VAL A 3 -0.98 -25.16 32.51
CA VAL A 3 -0.66 -24.24 31.44
C VAL A 3 0.42 -23.30 31.97
N HIS A 4 1.68 -23.52 31.61
CA HIS A 4 2.76 -22.58 31.83
C HIS A 4 2.40 -21.25 31.11
N ARG A 5 2.00 -20.28 31.91
CA ARG A 5 1.88 -18.88 31.49
C ARG A 5 3.32 -18.33 31.43
N PRO A 6 3.87 -18.04 30.23
CA PRO A 6 5.17 -17.37 30.18
C PRO A 6 5.03 -16.00 30.87
N ALA A 7 6.03 -15.65 31.69
CA ALA A 7 6.08 -14.41 32.42
C ALA A 7 6.05 -13.23 31.43
N ALA A 8 4.96 -12.47 31.47
CA ALA A 8 4.80 -11.25 30.70
C ALA A 8 5.69 -10.16 31.30
N THR A 9 6.84 -9.91 30.68
CA THR A 9 7.70 -8.75 30.99
C THR A 9 8.14 -8.04 29.70
N ALA A 10 7.26 -7.98 28.69
CA ALA A 10 7.43 -7.04 27.59
C ALA A 10 6.53 -5.85 27.87
N ALA A 11 7.09 -4.63 27.88
CA ALA A 11 6.30 -3.41 27.87
C ALA A 11 5.30 -3.47 26.71
N PRO A 12 4.07 -2.91 26.85
CA PRO A 12 3.10 -2.91 25.78
C PRO A 12 3.71 -2.25 24.55
N VAL A 13 3.90 -3.02 23.50
CA VAL A 13 4.50 -2.57 22.25
C VAL A 13 3.38 -1.99 21.39
N GLY A 14 3.40 -0.68 21.20
CA GLY A 14 2.51 0.02 20.28
C GLY A 14 1.69 1.13 20.92
N PRO A 15 1.15 2.05 20.13
CA PRO A 15 0.28 3.10 20.64
C PRO A 15 -0.94 2.50 21.33
N ALA A 16 -1.37 3.09 22.43
CA ALA A 16 -2.47 2.62 23.28
C ALA A 16 -3.79 2.37 22.49
N ASN A 17 -3.91 2.99 21.31
CA ASN A 17 -5.10 2.95 20.47
C ASN A 17 -5.35 1.60 19.79
N PHE A 18 -4.32 0.90 19.30
CA PHE A 18 -4.58 -0.35 18.58
C PHE A 18 -5.00 -1.51 19.48
N ALA A 19 -4.54 -1.51 20.73
CA ALA A 19 -5.03 -2.45 21.72
C ALA A 19 -6.52 -2.21 22.02
N GLN A 20 -6.93 -0.96 22.14
CA GLN A 20 -8.31 -0.57 22.42
C GLN A 20 -9.24 -0.94 21.23
N GLU A 21 -8.86 -0.62 19.99
CA GLU A 21 -9.64 -0.96 18.79
C GLU A 21 -9.81 -2.47 18.63
N SER A 22 -8.80 -3.27 19.00
CA SER A 22 -8.88 -4.73 18.93
C SER A 22 -9.96 -5.34 19.84
N LEU A 23 -10.35 -4.63 20.92
CA LEU A 23 -11.39 -5.07 21.86
C LEU A 23 -12.81 -4.94 21.27
N ASN A 24 -13.01 -4.07 20.30
CA ASN A 24 -14.30 -3.85 19.66
C ASN A 24 -14.72 -5.05 18.76
N CYS A 25 -13.77 -5.94 18.42
CA CYS A 25 -14.04 -7.08 17.55
C CYS A 25 -14.79 -8.21 18.29
N ILE A 26 -16.05 -8.42 17.95
CA ILE A 26 -16.90 -9.50 18.47
C ILE A 26 -16.68 -10.86 17.77
N ARG A 27 -15.73 -10.96 16.85
CA ARG A 27 -15.34 -12.17 16.11
C ARG A 27 -16.46 -12.84 15.30
N CYS A 28 -17.51 -12.12 14.91
CA CYS A 28 -18.70 -12.65 14.21
C CYS A 28 -18.42 -13.29 12.84
N GLY A 29 -17.33 -12.90 12.16
CA GLY A 29 -16.93 -13.49 10.88
C GLY A 29 -17.50 -12.83 9.62
N PHE A 30 -18.36 -11.80 9.71
CA PHE A 30 -18.89 -11.10 8.52
C PHE A 30 -17.82 -10.51 7.61
N CYS A 31 -16.63 -10.25 8.11
CA CYS A 31 -15.49 -9.77 7.33
C CYS A 31 -14.79 -10.86 6.49
N LEU A 32 -15.06 -12.15 6.74
CA LEU A 32 -14.37 -13.25 6.06
C LEU A 32 -14.67 -13.31 4.56
N PRO A 33 -15.94 -13.34 4.11
CA PRO A 33 -16.26 -13.48 2.70
C PRO A 33 -15.92 -12.25 1.86
N THR A 34 -15.59 -11.11 2.49
CA THR A 34 -15.20 -9.89 1.79
C THR A 34 -13.69 -9.69 1.70
N CYS A 35 -12.91 -10.53 2.38
CA CYS A 35 -11.46 -10.41 2.43
C CYS A 35 -10.78 -11.20 1.32
N PRO A 36 -10.12 -10.54 0.34
CA PRO A 36 -9.48 -11.24 -0.77
C PRO A 36 -8.37 -12.18 -0.30
N THR A 37 -7.57 -11.79 0.69
CA THR A 37 -6.49 -12.65 1.20
C THR A 37 -6.99 -13.87 1.97
N TYR A 38 -8.14 -13.78 2.61
CA TYR A 38 -8.79 -14.94 3.23
C TYR A 38 -9.38 -15.88 2.18
N ILE A 39 -10.04 -15.34 1.15
CA ILE A 39 -10.64 -16.13 0.06
C ILE A 39 -9.56 -16.97 -0.65
N GLU A 40 -8.42 -16.37 -0.95
CA GLU A 40 -7.32 -17.04 -1.65
C GLU A 40 -6.57 -18.06 -0.78
N THR A 41 -6.38 -17.77 0.51
CA THR A 41 -5.53 -18.61 1.37
C THR A 41 -6.30 -19.62 2.20
N GLY A 42 -7.57 -19.35 2.52
CA GLY A 42 -8.39 -20.11 3.48
C GLY A 42 -7.87 -20.05 4.92
N LYS A 43 -6.80 -19.26 5.19
CA LYS A 43 -6.16 -19.18 6.50
C LYS A 43 -6.82 -18.12 7.36
N GLU A 44 -7.21 -18.49 8.58
CA GLU A 44 -7.80 -17.55 9.54
C GLU A 44 -6.84 -16.40 9.88
N SER A 45 -5.54 -16.65 9.99
CA SER A 45 -4.51 -15.64 10.23
C SER A 45 -4.44 -14.58 9.13
N ALA A 46 -4.83 -14.90 7.90
CA ALA A 46 -4.91 -13.99 6.77
C ALA A 46 -6.26 -13.25 6.68
N SER A 47 -7.17 -13.46 7.62
CA SER A 47 -8.46 -12.79 7.71
C SER A 47 -8.39 -11.49 8.53
N PRO A 48 -9.35 -10.56 8.35
CA PRO A 48 -9.37 -9.34 9.15
C PRO A 48 -9.48 -9.61 10.66
N ARG A 49 -10.43 -10.48 11.06
CA ARG A 49 -10.60 -10.82 12.49
C ARG A 49 -9.41 -11.60 13.05
N GLY A 50 -8.77 -12.43 12.22
CA GLY A 50 -7.56 -13.15 12.59
C GLY A 50 -6.39 -12.19 12.83
N ARG A 51 -6.20 -11.20 11.94
CA ARG A 51 -5.21 -10.13 12.13
C ARG A 51 -5.48 -9.29 13.37
N ILE A 52 -6.74 -8.94 13.65
CA ILE A 52 -7.12 -8.25 14.89
C ILE A 52 -6.73 -9.09 16.10
N ALA A 53 -6.99 -10.40 16.07
CA ALA A 53 -6.61 -11.30 17.18
C ALA A 53 -5.09 -11.38 17.37
N LEU A 54 -4.32 -11.43 16.26
CA LEU A 54 -2.86 -11.43 16.30
C LEU A 54 -2.30 -10.13 16.85
N VAL A 55 -2.81 -8.98 16.38
CA VAL A 55 -2.41 -7.66 16.88
C VAL A 55 -2.73 -7.54 18.38
N LYS A 56 -3.91 -8.01 18.81
CA LYS A 56 -4.27 -8.05 20.22
C LYS A 56 -3.31 -8.92 21.02
N ALA A 57 -2.98 -10.11 20.53
CA ALA A 57 -2.04 -11.01 21.20
C ALA A 57 -0.64 -10.38 21.33
N ALA A 58 -0.19 -9.64 20.32
CA ALA A 58 1.06 -8.90 20.38
C ALA A 58 0.99 -7.73 21.40
N ALA A 59 -0.12 -7.00 21.44
CA ALA A 59 -0.36 -5.94 22.41
C ALA A 59 -0.38 -6.47 23.86
N ASP A 60 -0.96 -7.66 24.06
CA ASP A 60 -1.01 -8.33 25.36
C ASP A 60 0.36 -8.98 25.74
N GLY A 61 1.40 -8.84 24.91
CA GLY A 61 2.72 -9.41 25.12
C GLY A 61 2.80 -10.94 25.03
N LEU A 62 1.80 -11.59 24.41
CA LEU A 62 1.74 -13.04 24.25
C LEU A 62 2.64 -13.54 23.12
N LEU A 63 2.94 -12.67 22.14
CA LEU A 63 3.85 -12.97 21.04
C LEU A 63 4.54 -11.68 20.59
N PRO A 64 5.74 -11.76 20.00
CA PRO A 64 6.43 -10.60 19.48
C PRO A 64 5.71 -10.06 18.24
N LEU A 65 5.72 -8.73 18.06
CA LEU A 65 5.09 -8.06 16.93
C LEU A 65 5.69 -8.52 15.57
N THR A 66 6.96 -8.90 15.55
CA THR A 66 7.64 -9.42 14.37
C THR A 66 7.05 -10.71 13.83
N ASP A 67 6.45 -11.54 14.68
CA ASP A 67 5.89 -12.84 14.28
C ASP A 67 4.58 -12.70 13.50
N ILE A 68 3.91 -11.54 13.62
CA ILE A 68 2.68 -11.24 12.89
C ILE A 68 2.93 -10.40 11.61
N GLN A 69 4.18 -10.03 11.34
CA GLN A 69 4.55 -9.18 10.21
C GLN A 69 4.03 -9.74 8.89
N GLU A 70 4.28 -11.01 8.59
CA GLU A 70 3.85 -11.65 7.34
C GLU A 70 2.35 -11.48 7.10
N GLN A 71 1.54 -11.61 8.16
CA GLN A 71 0.09 -11.50 8.05
C GLN A 71 -0.38 -10.06 7.84
N LEU A 72 0.31 -9.09 8.42
CA LEU A 72 0.02 -7.67 8.22
C LEU A 72 0.50 -7.19 6.84
N ASP A 73 1.65 -7.68 6.35
CA ASP A 73 2.19 -7.34 5.02
C ASP A 73 1.31 -7.94 3.90
N LEU A 74 0.74 -9.12 4.12
CA LEU A 74 -0.19 -9.76 3.17
C LEU A 74 -1.49 -8.95 3.01
N CYS A 75 -1.84 -8.09 3.96
CA CYS A 75 -3.08 -7.30 3.90
C CYS A 75 -3.01 -6.24 2.79
N LEU A 76 -3.98 -6.24 1.87
CA LEU A 76 -4.07 -5.28 0.77
C LEU A 76 -4.51 -3.87 1.21
N GLY A 77 -4.97 -3.68 2.45
CA GLY A 77 -5.49 -2.40 2.92
C GLY A 77 -6.75 -1.93 2.19
N CYS A 78 -7.51 -2.83 1.57
CA CYS A 78 -8.69 -2.50 0.78
C CYS A 78 -9.91 -2.04 1.61
N LEU A 79 -9.89 -2.21 2.92
CA LEU A 79 -10.88 -1.79 3.92
C LEU A 79 -12.32 -2.35 3.73
N ASN A 80 -12.54 -3.30 2.82
CA ASN A 80 -13.85 -3.94 2.64
C ASN A 80 -14.40 -4.55 3.93
N CYS A 81 -13.52 -4.99 4.84
CA CYS A 81 -13.91 -5.53 6.13
C CYS A 81 -14.55 -4.49 7.07
N VAL A 82 -14.26 -3.20 6.88
CA VAL A 82 -14.84 -2.10 7.69
C VAL A 82 -16.30 -1.89 7.33
N THR A 83 -16.62 -1.93 6.04
CA THR A 83 -17.99 -1.66 5.54
C THR A 83 -19.02 -2.70 5.99
N VAL A 84 -18.57 -3.93 6.23
CA VAL A 84 -19.43 -5.06 6.64
C VAL A 84 -19.39 -5.35 8.14
N CYS A 85 -18.62 -4.58 8.91
CA CYS A 85 -18.44 -4.83 10.33
C CYS A 85 -19.63 -4.32 11.16
N PRO A 86 -20.45 -5.19 11.78
CA PRO A 86 -21.56 -4.74 12.60
C PRO A 86 -21.10 -4.08 13.91
N ALA A 87 -19.88 -4.37 14.36
CA ALA A 87 -19.29 -3.78 15.55
C ALA A 87 -18.53 -2.46 15.29
N GLY A 88 -18.47 -2.00 14.03
CA GLY A 88 -17.86 -0.72 13.66
C GLY A 88 -16.34 -0.64 13.91
N VAL A 89 -15.62 -1.78 13.91
CA VAL A 89 -14.18 -1.81 14.14
C VAL A 89 -13.45 -0.97 13.08
N GLN A 90 -12.65 -0.02 13.53
CA GLN A 90 -11.83 0.84 12.67
C GLN A 90 -10.54 0.11 12.28
N TYR A 91 -10.69 -0.95 11.48
CA TYR A 91 -9.58 -1.82 11.09
C TYR A 91 -8.44 -1.06 10.37
N GLY A 92 -8.75 0.01 9.64
CA GLY A 92 -7.75 0.84 8.97
C GLY A 92 -6.73 1.41 9.95
N HIS A 93 -7.19 2.06 11.01
CA HIS A 93 -6.34 2.63 12.05
C HIS A 93 -5.51 1.55 12.75
N LEU A 94 -6.16 0.42 13.11
CA LEU A 94 -5.45 -0.71 13.71
C LEU A 94 -4.33 -1.24 12.83
N LEU A 95 -4.55 -1.35 11.52
CA LEU A 95 -3.56 -1.81 10.55
C LEU A 95 -2.39 -0.81 10.41
N GLU A 96 -2.71 0.48 10.34
CA GLU A 96 -1.72 1.56 10.22
C GLU A 96 -0.82 1.61 11.47
N ASP A 97 -1.42 1.65 12.65
CA ASP A 97 -0.69 1.68 13.93
C ASP A 97 0.21 0.44 14.11
N ALA A 98 -0.30 -0.76 13.75
CA ALA A 98 0.47 -1.99 13.83
C ALA A 98 1.64 -2.02 12.83
N ARG A 99 1.45 -1.48 11.62
CA ARG A 99 2.53 -1.35 10.62
C ARG A 99 3.56 -0.29 11.02
N GLU A 100 3.13 0.81 11.64
CA GLU A 100 4.03 1.84 12.17
C GLU A 100 4.92 1.24 13.26
N ALA A 101 4.33 0.56 14.24
CA ALA A 101 5.07 -0.12 15.30
C ALA A 101 6.07 -1.17 14.75
N LEU A 102 5.69 -1.93 13.71
CA LEU A 102 6.60 -2.83 13.00
C LEU A 102 7.75 -2.09 12.30
N ALA A 103 7.45 -0.96 11.65
CA ALA A 103 8.46 -0.16 10.97
C ALA A 103 9.51 0.41 11.93
N GLU A 104 9.12 0.72 13.17
CA GLU A 104 10.05 1.17 14.22
C GLU A 104 11.01 0.05 14.67
N THR A 105 10.57 -1.21 14.65
CA THR A 105 11.42 -2.35 15.03
C THR A 105 12.44 -2.74 13.97
N ARG A 106 12.22 -2.34 12.70
CA ARG A 106 13.07 -2.70 11.57
C ARG A 106 13.90 -1.52 11.07
N PRO A 107 15.24 -1.57 11.13
CA PRO A 107 16.07 -0.55 10.54
C PRO A 107 15.87 -0.55 9.00
N ARG A 108 15.51 0.62 8.45
CA ARG A 108 15.41 0.81 7.00
C ARG A 108 16.74 0.54 6.34
N THR A 109 16.74 -0.23 5.27
CA THR A 109 17.93 -0.42 4.43
C THR A 109 18.34 0.89 3.77
N TRP A 110 19.58 1.01 3.33
CA TRP A 110 20.06 2.21 2.64
C TRP A 110 19.29 2.50 1.34
N LEU A 111 18.84 1.45 0.64
CA LEU A 111 18.01 1.57 -0.56
C LEU A 111 16.62 2.12 -0.24
N GLU A 112 15.99 1.64 0.83
CA GLU A 112 14.70 2.16 1.31
C GLU A 112 14.82 3.62 1.70
N LYS A 113 15.88 4.00 2.43
CA LYS A 113 16.15 5.40 2.77
C LYS A 113 16.34 6.26 1.52
N ALA A 114 17.14 5.80 0.55
CA ALA A 114 17.33 6.53 -0.70
C ALA A 114 16.02 6.68 -1.48
N ALA A 115 15.19 5.64 -1.56
CA ALA A 115 13.91 5.69 -2.25
C ALA A 115 12.91 6.63 -1.56
N PHE A 116 12.71 6.48 -0.25
CA PHE A 116 11.68 7.22 0.48
C PHE A 116 12.09 8.64 0.88
N ASP A 117 13.37 8.88 1.21
CA ASP A 117 13.82 10.17 1.70
C ASP A 117 14.36 11.07 0.56
N TRP A 118 14.81 10.46 -0.56
CA TRP A 118 15.44 11.22 -1.64
C TRP A 118 14.68 11.20 -2.96
N VAL A 119 14.16 10.04 -3.38
CA VAL A 119 13.52 9.90 -4.71
C VAL A 119 12.06 10.33 -4.65
N LEU A 120 11.26 9.70 -3.80
CA LEU A 120 9.81 9.94 -3.73
C LEU A 120 9.43 11.39 -3.37
N PRO A 121 10.11 12.10 -2.43
CA PRO A 121 9.70 13.46 -2.09
C PRO A 121 10.08 14.50 -3.16
N ARG A 122 10.92 14.13 -4.13
CA ARG A 122 11.41 15.06 -5.16
C ARG A 122 10.74 14.81 -6.51
N PRO A 123 9.78 15.65 -6.94
CA PRO A 123 9.06 15.44 -8.20
C PRO A 123 10.00 15.44 -9.42
N GLY A 124 11.11 16.18 -9.37
CA GLY A 124 12.13 16.16 -10.41
C GLY A 124 12.81 14.79 -10.56
N MET A 125 13.14 14.15 -9.44
CA MET A 125 13.73 12.81 -9.43
C MET A 125 12.74 11.75 -9.93
N MET A 126 11.48 11.85 -9.49
CA MET A 126 10.42 10.97 -9.98
C MET A 126 10.22 11.09 -11.50
N ARG A 127 10.25 12.31 -12.04
CA ARG A 127 10.17 12.53 -13.50
C ARG A 127 11.37 11.97 -14.23
N LEU A 128 12.57 12.10 -13.66
CA LEU A 128 13.79 11.49 -14.21
C LEU A 128 13.69 9.97 -14.24
N MET A 129 13.31 9.35 -13.13
CA MET A 129 13.09 7.90 -13.06
C MET A 129 12.05 7.44 -14.09
N GLY A 130 10.96 8.18 -14.23
CA GLY A 130 9.95 7.88 -15.25
C GLY A 130 10.46 8.07 -16.70
N ALA A 131 11.38 9.00 -16.93
CA ALA A 131 12.01 9.17 -18.24
C ALA A 131 12.97 8.01 -18.57
N LEU A 132 13.76 7.57 -17.59
CA LEU A 132 14.62 6.39 -17.74
C LEU A 132 13.82 5.12 -17.99
N LEU A 133 12.70 4.96 -17.28
CA LEU A 133 11.81 3.82 -17.44
C LEU A 133 11.13 3.81 -18.81
N TRP A 134 10.68 4.99 -19.29
CA TRP A 134 10.19 5.15 -20.64
C TRP A 134 11.27 4.79 -21.68
N PHE A 135 12.50 5.28 -21.51
CA PHE A 135 13.61 4.96 -22.40
C PHE A 135 13.90 3.46 -22.45
N TYR A 136 13.90 2.78 -21.30
CA TYR A 136 14.05 1.33 -21.20
C TYR A 136 12.99 0.58 -22.01
N GLN A 137 11.73 1.04 -21.96
CA GLN A 137 10.63 0.44 -22.72
C GLN A 137 10.70 0.80 -24.21
N ALA A 138 11.00 2.06 -24.55
CA ALA A 138 10.95 2.57 -25.92
C ALA A 138 12.16 2.16 -26.78
N SER A 139 13.34 2.01 -26.17
CA SER A 139 14.57 1.59 -26.87
C SER A 139 14.63 0.12 -27.25
N GLY A 140 13.66 -0.69 -26.81
CA GLY A 140 13.68 -2.15 -27.03
C GLY A 140 14.59 -2.91 -26.06
N LEU A 141 15.26 -2.23 -25.11
CA LEU A 141 16.10 -2.86 -24.08
C LEU A 141 15.29 -3.87 -23.26
N ARG A 142 14.02 -3.57 -22.97
CA ARG A 142 13.10 -4.49 -22.32
C ARG A 142 12.94 -5.80 -23.12
N ALA A 143 12.68 -5.69 -24.41
CA ALA A 143 12.53 -6.87 -25.28
C ALA A 143 13.84 -7.68 -25.38
N LEU A 144 14.98 -6.99 -25.45
CA LEU A 144 16.29 -7.63 -25.45
C LEU A 144 16.57 -8.36 -24.13
N ALA A 145 16.29 -7.73 -22.98
CA ALA A 145 16.48 -8.32 -21.66
C ALA A 145 15.61 -9.59 -21.46
N HIS A 146 14.38 -9.58 -22.01
CA HIS A 146 13.52 -10.76 -22.01
C HIS A 146 14.04 -11.86 -22.95
N LYS A 147 14.49 -11.53 -24.16
CA LYS A 147 15.02 -12.49 -25.15
C LYS A 147 16.34 -13.14 -24.70
N THR A 148 17.24 -12.36 -24.13
CA THR A 148 18.54 -12.85 -23.63
C THR A 148 18.45 -13.57 -22.29
N GLY A 149 17.29 -13.51 -21.62
CA GLY A 149 17.11 -14.09 -20.29
C GLY A 149 17.80 -13.29 -19.17
N LEU A 150 18.35 -12.11 -19.46
CA LEU A 150 19.02 -11.27 -18.48
C LEU A 150 18.10 -10.92 -17.30
N ILE A 151 16.78 -10.86 -17.55
CA ILE A 151 15.78 -10.64 -16.50
C ILE A 151 15.76 -11.75 -15.44
N LYS A 152 16.24 -12.98 -15.79
CA LYS A 152 16.33 -14.10 -14.83
C LYS A 152 17.49 -13.97 -13.84
N VAL A 153 18.45 -13.09 -14.13
CA VAL A 153 19.56 -12.76 -13.24
C VAL A 153 19.14 -11.75 -12.16
N LEU A 154 18.05 -11.00 -12.41
CA LEU A 154 17.50 -10.10 -11.40
C LEU A 154 16.81 -10.89 -10.28
N PRO A 155 16.76 -10.31 -9.07
CA PRO A 155 15.94 -10.86 -7.99
C PRO A 155 14.49 -11.09 -8.45
N PRO A 156 13.83 -12.21 -8.05
CA PRO A 156 12.52 -12.59 -8.55
C PRO A 156 11.45 -11.47 -8.47
N HIS A 157 11.46 -10.70 -7.39
CA HIS A 157 10.53 -9.58 -7.18
C HIS A 157 10.70 -8.47 -8.23
N LEU A 158 11.92 -8.19 -8.71
CA LEU A 158 12.14 -7.19 -9.75
C LEU A 158 11.68 -7.70 -11.13
N ALA A 159 11.85 -8.99 -11.39
CA ALA A 159 11.38 -9.62 -12.62
C ALA A 159 9.83 -9.63 -12.69
N GLU A 160 9.16 -9.83 -11.56
CA GLU A 160 7.71 -9.74 -11.46
C GLU A 160 7.21 -8.30 -11.61
N MET A 161 7.88 -7.33 -10.97
CA MET A 161 7.57 -5.91 -11.15
C MET A 161 7.67 -5.48 -12.62
N ASP A 162 8.70 -5.94 -13.35
CA ASP A 162 8.81 -5.62 -14.78
C ASP A 162 7.64 -6.18 -15.59
N ARG A 163 7.09 -7.34 -15.23
CA ARG A 163 5.94 -7.93 -15.94
C ARG A 163 4.67 -7.12 -15.80
N VAL A 164 4.41 -6.59 -14.59
CA VAL A 164 3.20 -5.82 -14.29
C VAL A 164 3.35 -4.33 -14.59
N LEU A 165 4.55 -3.90 -15.00
CA LEU A 165 4.85 -2.50 -15.26
C LEU A 165 4.01 -1.97 -16.43
N PRO A 166 3.19 -0.92 -16.24
CA PRO A 166 2.40 -0.33 -17.30
C PRO A 166 3.30 0.34 -18.35
N ARG A 167 2.73 0.65 -19.51
CA ARG A 167 3.42 1.46 -20.51
C ARG A 167 3.55 2.88 -19.99
N VAL A 168 4.78 3.32 -19.80
CA VAL A 168 5.07 4.67 -19.30
C VAL A 168 4.98 5.64 -20.48
N PRO A 169 4.17 6.70 -20.40
CA PRO A 169 4.09 7.70 -21.47
C PRO A 169 5.38 8.50 -21.60
N PRO A 170 5.70 9.02 -22.78
CA PRO A 170 6.92 9.79 -23.01
C PRO A 170 6.94 11.06 -22.15
N PRO A 171 8.13 11.56 -21.75
CA PRO A 171 8.25 12.70 -20.84
C PRO A 171 7.55 13.97 -21.32
N TRP A 172 7.52 14.21 -22.63
CA TRP A 172 6.87 15.38 -23.23
C TRP A 172 5.34 15.34 -23.19
N ARG A 173 4.72 14.15 -23.06
CA ARG A 173 3.27 14.01 -22.90
C ARG A 173 2.82 14.19 -21.43
N ARG A 174 3.71 14.00 -20.45
CA ARG A 174 3.39 14.06 -19.03
C ARG A 174 3.33 15.51 -18.51
N ARG A 175 2.50 16.35 -19.13
CA ARG A 175 2.27 17.73 -18.71
C ARG A 175 0.78 17.93 -18.49
N HIS A 176 0.42 18.31 -17.27
CA HIS A 176 -0.94 18.76 -16.96
C HIS A 176 -1.00 20.28 -17.08
N PRO A 177 -2.06 20.84 -17.68
CA PRO A 177 -2.31 22.27 -17.60
C PRO A 177 -2.50 22.67 -16.15
N ARG A 178 -2.03 23.85 -15.78
CA ARG A 178 -2.20 24.35 -14.40
C ARG A 178 -3.66 24.63 -14.06
N VAL A 179 -4.45 24.94 -15.04
CA VAL A 179 -5.88 25.20 -14.92
C VAL A 179 -6.56 24.54 -16.11
N THR A 180 -7.54 23.70 -15.82
CA THR A 180 -8.43 23.10 -16.82
C THR A 180 -9.77 23.81 -16.72
N PRO A 181 -10.30 24.43 -17.79
CA PRO A 181 -11.63 25.00 -17.77
C PRO A 181 -12.66 23.89 -17.62
N ALA A 182 -13.78 24.20 -16.95
CA ALA A 182 -14.93 23.29 -16.90
C ALA A 182 -15.45 23.01 -18.32
N ALA A 183 -15.81 21.76 -18.58
CA ALA A 183 -16.46 21.38 -19.82
C ALA A 183 -17.97 21.67 -19.70
N GLY A 184 -18.54 22.46 -20.64
CA GLY A 184 -19.98 22.74 -20.72
C GLY A 184 -20.28 24.10 -21.33
N GLU A 185 -21.50 24.23 -21.92
CA GLU A 185 -21.97 25.48 -22.56
C GLU A 185 -22.24 26.62 -21.59
N ASP A 186 -22.41 26.30 -20.29
CA ASP A 186 -22.67 27.26 -19.21
C ASP A 186 -21.41 27.76 -18.49
N ALA A 187 -20.31 27.93 -19.19
CA ALA A 187 -19.05 28.45 -18.63
C ALA A 187 -19.17 29.87 -17.98
N GLY A 188 -20.37 30.43 -17.95
CA GLY A 188 -20.70 31.67 -17.24
C GLY A 188 -20.89 31.54 -15.73
N ASP A 189 -21.37 30.41 -15.26
CA ASP A 189 -21.46 30.11 -13.83
C ASP A 189 -20.19 29.36 -13.40
N ARG A 190 -19.25 30.09 -12.82
CA ARG A 190 -18.00 29.56 -12.33
C ARG A 190 -18.31 28.72 -11.10
N GLY A 191 -18.57 27.42 -11.31
CA GLY A 191 -18.68 26.45 -10.24
C GLY A 191 -17.45 26.46 -9.30
N PRO A 192 -17.48 25.72 -8.21
CA PRO A 192 -16.41 25.73 -7.23
C PRO A 192 -15.07 25.32 -7.88
N ARG A 193 -14.00 26.05 -7.56
CA ARG A 193 -12.65 25.69 -8.01
C ARG A 193 -12.17 24.49 -7.23
N VAL A 194 -11.82 23.41 -7.94
CA VAL A 194 -11.34 22.15 -7.37
C VAL A 194 -9.85 22.02 -7.62
N ALA A 195 -9.10 21.56 -6.63
CA ALA A 195 -7.70 21.19 -6.80
C ALA A 195 -7.58 19.68 -7.00
N PHE A 196 -6.96 19.26 -8.09
CA PHE A 196 -6.70 17.86 -8.37
C PHE A 196 -5.29 17.48 -7.89
N PHE A 197 -5.19 16.46 -7.03
CA PHE A 197 -3.92 15.95 -6.54
C PHE A 197 -3.46 14.78 -7.44
N THR A 198 -2.44 15.01 -8.26
CA THR A 198 -1.95 14.02 -9.24
C THR A 198 -1.20 12.84 -8.62
N GLY A 199 -0.72 12.97 -7.40
CA GLY A 199 0.17 11.99 -6.77
C GLY A 199 1.55 11.92 -7.44
N CYS A 200 2.55 11.34 -6.76
CA CYS A 200 3.91 11.26 -7.29
C CYS A 200 4.09 10.08 -8.26
N VAL A 201 3.65 8.87 -7.88
CA VAL A 201 3.75 7.66 -8.71
C VAL A 201 2.70 7.69 -9.83
N MET A 202 1.47 8.12 -9.52
CA MET A 202 0.38 8.23 -10.49
C MET A 202 0.73 9.20 -11.62
N ASP A 203 1.36 10.35 -11.32
CA ASP A 203 1.77 11.33 -12.32
C ASP A 203 2.80 10.78 -13.33
N VAL A 204 3.60 9.80 -12.90
CA VAL A 204 4.66 9.21 -13.73
C VAL A 204 4.19 7.96 -14.47
N LEU A 205 3.56 7.01 -13.79
CA LEU A 205 3.20 5.70 -14.36
C LEU A 205 1.79 5.67 -14.94
N PHE A 206 0.85 6.41 -14.35
CA PHE A 206 -0.58 6.40 -14.68
C PHE A 206 -1.08 7.79 -15.11
N TRP A 207 -0.23 8.54 -15.79
CA TRP A 207 -0.55 9.89 -16.25
C TRP A 207 -1.87 9.98 -17.04
N GLU A 208 -2.18 8.95 -17.83
CA GLU A 208 -3.42 8.91 -18.62
C GLU A 208 -4.64 8.85 -17.72
N ALA A 209 -4.60 8.07 -16.64
CA ALA A 209 -5.68 8.02 -15.67
C ALA A 209 -5.90 9.39 -14.98
N ASN A 210 -4.83 10.08 -14.61
CA ASN A 210 -4.92 11.44 -14.06
C ASN A 210 -5.52 12.42 -15.08
N ARG A 211 -5.07 12.36 -16.34
CA ARG A 211 -5.60 13.20 -17.43
C ARG A 211 -7.10 12.98 -17.61
N ASP A 212 -7.51 11.73 -17.71
CA ASP A 212 -8.91 11.37 -17.94
C ASP A 212 -9.79 11.75 -16.74
N SER A 213 -9.27 11.61 -15.51
CA SER A 213 -9.97 12.07 -14.30
C SER A 213 -10.12 13.58 -14.23
N ILE A 214 -9.19 14.35 -14.80
CA ILE A 214 -9.29 15.83 -14.85
C ILE A 214 -10.31 16.28 -15.91
N GLN A 215 -10.58 15.46 -16.93
CA GLN A 215 -11.50 15.76 -18.01
C GLN A 215 -12.97 15.40 -17.72
N LEU A 216 -13.21 14.61 -16.65
CA LEU A 216 -14.56 14.26 -16.17
C LEU A 216 -15.19 15.39 -15.36
#